data_71b42d6806f8bb3c630ab77b307870fe
#
_entry.id   71b42d6806f8bb3c630ab77b307870fe
#
_cell.length_a   1.000
_cell.length_b   1.000
_cell.length_c   1.000
_cell.angle_alpha   90.00
_cell.angle_beta   90.00
_cell.angle_gamma   90.00
#
_symmetry.space_group_name_H-M   'P 1'
#
loop_
_entity.id
_entity.type
_entity.pdbx_description
1 polymer ?
#
loop_
_entity_poly.entity_id
_entity_poly.type
_entity_poly.pdbx_seq_one_letter_code
_entity_poly.pdbx_strand_id
1 'polypeptide(L)'
;MSQDTENKQCQICHGYLFEEDDVVVCPECGAPHHRDCWNTVGHCGLAELHGTDREYGKQATEHQSNGPAYADGSNLYERLCPHCGKRAKATDALFCPYCGKEYASRPHQHKEQSIFDEPDQTGPNVVFRGMFDKDSYGGIPKSAEIEGVKVEQVAKFVGSNAHRYIPRFAVMKQSNRRSWNWAAFLFPSVWCMSRKMYVTGIMYFILFLAASLCFVPFMSVLSTFTADMPQMNYMDYANEIVTIVRENFSAFGWPSFALLGVGLVLQVVPRIICGKTADWTYRGFALNKVKTIINDPEVDDVDEELMHAGSVNIFLMLITFLAQQYLPSIIATFIW
;
A
#
# COMPACT_ATOMS: atom_id res chain seq x y z
N MET A 1 -3.66 -11.41 19.75
CA MET A 1 -5.05 -11.67 19.31
C MET A 1 -5.64 -10.35 18.85
N SER A 2 -5.50 -10.07 17.60
CA SER A 2 -6.03 -8.86 16.97
C SER A 2 -6.85 -9.32 15.76
N GLN A 3 -8.08 -9.74 16.03
CA GLN A 3 -9.06 -10.14 15.02
C GLN A 3 -10.13 -9.06 14.80
N ASP A 4 -10.03 -7.88 15.41
CA ASP A 4 -11.11 -6.90 15.40
C ASP A 4 -10.93 -5.75 14.41
N THR A 5 -9.92 -5.80 13.51
CA THR A 5 -9.73 -4.76 12.49
C THR A 5 -10.12 -5.21 11.08
N GLU A 6 -10.59 -6.45 10.90
CA GLU A 6 -10.82 -7.02 9.57
C GLU A 6 -12.25 -6.89 9.06
N ASN A 7 -13.02 -5.89 9.27
CA ASN A 7 -14.25 -5.63 8.49
C ASN A 7 -15.11 -4.48 9.02
N LYS A 8 -14.53 -3.39 9.44
CA LYS A 8 -15.34 -2.21 9.72
C LYS A 8 -15.64 -1.47 8.41
N GLN A 9 -16.65 -1.95 7.70
CA GLN A 9 -17.22 -1.26 6.55
C GLN A 9 -18.59 -0.71 6.90
N CYS A 10 -18.87 0.48 6.42
CA CYS A 10 -20.20 1.05 6.49
C CYS A 10 -21.20 0.18 5.71
N GLN A 11 -22.24 -0.31 6.38
CA GLN A 11 -23.22 -1.22 5.76
C GLN A 11 -24.19 -0.54 4.79
N ILE A 12 -24.04 0.78 4.57
CA ILE A 12 -24.81 1.53 3.57
C ILE A 12 -23.99 1.77 2.30
N CYS A 13 -22.78 2.34 2.42
CA CYS A 13 -21.96 2.68 1.26
C CYS A 13 -20.84 1.67 0.99
N HIS A 14 -20.66 0.66 1.85
CA HIS A 14 -19.60 -0.36 1.80
C HIS A 14 -18.16 0.21 1.81
N GLY A 15 -18.00 1.51 2.11
CA GLY A 15 -16.71 2.14 2.34
C GLY A 15 -16.10 1.70 3.67
N TYR A 16 -14.77 1.66 3.74
CA TYR A 16 -14.08 1.39 5.00
C TYR A 16 -14.32 2.53 5.98
N LEU A 17 -14.48 2.15 7.26
CA LEU A 17 -14.61 3.07 8.38
C LEU A 17 -13.23 3.28 8.99
N PHE A 18 -12.75 4.52 8.96
CA PHE A 18 -11.50 4.93 9.57
C PHE A 18 -11.77 5.49 10.97
N GLU A 19 -10.75 5.57 11.79
CA GLU A 19 -10.89 6.07 13.18
C GLU A 19 -11.24 7.56 13.26
N GLU A 20 -10.91 8.32 12.23
CA GLU A 20 -11.30 9.73 12.08
C GLU A 20 -12.74 9.91 11.58
N ASP A 21 -13.40 8.84 11.13
CA ASP A 21 -14.78 8.95 10.63
C ASP A 21 -15.78 9.07 11.79
N ASP A 22 -16.77 9.90 11.60
CA ASP A 22 -17.91 9.98 12.52
C ASP A 22 -18.84 8.78 12.28
N VAL A 23 -18.73 7.77 13.14
CA VAL A 23 -19.39 6.48 13.00
C VAL A 23 -20.62 6.40 13.92
N VAL A 24 -21.70 5.90 13.35
CA VAL A 24 -22.94 5.51 14.08
C VAL A 24 -23.07 3.99 14.05
N VAL A 25 -23.40 3.41 15.19
CA VAL A 25 -23.66 1.99 15.32
C VAL A 25 -25.17 1.76 15.45
N CYS A 26 -25.71 0.83 14.66
CA CYS A 26 -27.12 0.47 14.74
C CYS A 26 -27.47 -0.05 16.14
N PRO A 27 -28.50 0.50 16.82
CA PRO A 27 -28.85 0.09 18.18
C PRO A 27 -29.46 -1.32 18.24
N GLU A 28 -29.94 -1.87 17.13
CA GLU A 28 -30.57 -3.19 17.07
C GLU A 28 -29.58 -4.29 16.77
N CYS A 29 -28.74 -4.16 15.72
CA CYS A 29 -27.85 -5.23 15.28
C CYS A 29 -26.35 -4.96 15.51
N GLY A 30 -25.97 -3.75 15.95
CA GLY A 30 -24.57 -3.40 16.16
C GLY A 30 -23.76 -3.09 14.90
N ALA A 31 -24.39 -3.04 13.73
CA ALA A 31 -23.72 -2.74 12.46
C ALA A 31 -23.23 -1.28 12.40
N PRO A 32 -21.97 -1.03 11.98
CA PRO A 32 -21.42 0.31 11.92
C PRO A 32 -21.74 1.02 10.60
N HIS A 33 -21.95 2.35 10.66
CA HIS A 33 -22.25 3.21 9.52
C HIS A 33 -21.53 4.54 9.68
N HIS A 34 -21.15 5.21 8.57
CA HIS A 34 -20.81 6.63 8.61
C HIS A 34 -22.05 7.43 9.05
N ARG A 35 -21.87 8.45 9.86
CA ARG A 35 -22.99 9.29 10.33
C ARG A 35 -23.73 9.96 9.17
N ASP A 36 -23.01 10.41 8.15
CA ASP A 36 -23.60 11.01 6.97
C ASP A 36 -24.46 10.02 6.17
N CYS A 37 -24.00 8.76 6.05
CA CYS A 37 -24.78 7.70 5.40
C CYS A 37 -26.05 7.37 6.20
N TRP A 38 -25.92 7.27 7.53
CA TRP A 38 -27.05 7.05 8.42
C TRP A 38 -28.09 8.19 8.33
N ASN A 39 -27.64 9.45 8.36
CA ASN A 39 -28.54 10.59 8.27
C ASN A 39 -29.22 10.69 6.91
N THR A 40 -28.55 10.26 5.83
CA THR A 40 -29.12 10.29 4.47
C THR A 40 -30.18 9.23 4.27
N VAL A 41 -29.95 8.00 4.78
CA VAL A 41 -30.88 6.86 4.59
C VAL A 41 -31.92 6.78 5.70
N GLY A 42 -31.61 7.25 6.91
CA GLY A 42 -32.50 7.28 8.05
C GLY A 42 -32.70 5.97 8.78
N HIS A 43 -32.06 4.88 8.34
CA HIS A 43 -32.15 3.54 8.94
C HIS A 43 -30.87 2.72 8.71
N CYS A 44 -30.78 1.58 9.40
CA CYS A 44 -29.67 0.63 9.23
C CYS A 44 -29.65 0.06 7.80
N GLY A 45 -28.46 -0.02 7.19
CA GLY A 45 -28.28 -0.67 5.89
C GLY A 45 -28.62 -2.17 5.88
N LEU A 46 -28.72 -2.78 7.06
CA LEU A 46 -29.11 -4.19 7.27
C LEU A 46 -30.48 -4.31 7.99
N ALA A 47 -31.34 -3.30 7.88
CA ALA A 47 -32.63 -3.28 8.58
C ALA A 47 -33.50 -4.51 8.26
N GLU A 48 -33.42 -5.06 7.05
CA GLU A 48 -34.17 -6.26 6.62
C GLU A 48 -33.69 -7.55 7.34
N LEU A 49 -32.47 -7.53 7.92
CA LEU A 49 -31.89 -8.67 8.59
C LEU A 49 -32.08 -8.61 10.11
N HIS A 50 -32.64 -7.52 10.65
CA HIS A 50 -32.90 -7.39 12.07
C HIS A 50 -33.84 -8.49 12.58
N GLY A 51 -33.50 -9.08 13.70
CA GLY A 51 -34.30 -10.16 14.31
C GLY A 51 -34.16 -11.53 13.61
N THR A 52 -33.41 -11.64 12.51
CA THR A 52 -33.15 -12.91 11.83
C THR A 52 -31.87 -13.58 12.36
N ASP A 53 -31.64 -14.85 11.96
CA ASP A 53 -30.39 -15.56 12.29
C ASP A 53 -29.16 -14.95 11.54
N ARG A 54 -29.40 -14.11 10.54
CA ARG A 54 -28.36 -13.40 9.74
C ARG A 54 -28.09 -11.99 10.24
N GLU A 55 -28.57 -11.64 11.40
CA GLU A 55 -28.30 -10.35 12.04
C GLU A 55 -26.80 -10.13 12.26
N TYR A 56 -26.31 -8.91 12.03
CA TYR A 56 -24.89 -8.57 12.07
C TYR A 56 -24.19 -9.02 13.37
N GLY A 57 -24.81 -8.81 14.53
CA GLY A 57 -24.26 -9.22 15.83
C GLY A 57 -24.28 -10.73 16.07
N LYS A 58 -25.16 -11.49 15.41
CA LYS A 58 -25.24 -12.96 15.57
C LYS A 58 -24.21 -13.69 14.71
N GLN A 59 -23.84 -13.16 13.55
CA GLN A 59 -22.79 -13.75 12.70
C GLN A 59 -21.39 -13.68 13.34
N ALA A 60 -21.14 -12.71 14.21
CA ALA A 60 -19.89 -12.60 14.95
C ALA A 60 -19.70 -13.72 15.99
N THR A 61 -20.77 -14.37 16.42
CA THR A 61 -20.71 -15.45 17.44
C THR A 61 -20.51 -16.84 16.85
N GLU A 62 -20.85 -17.08 15.58
CA GLU A 62 -20.67 -18.40 14.95
C GLU A 62 -19.22 -18.72 14.52
N HIS A 63 -18.36 -17.73 14.36
CA HIS A 63 -16.95 -17.96 14.03
C HIS A 63 -16.04 -18.24 15.25
N GLN A 64 -16.58 -18.29 16.46
CA GLN A 64 -15.80 -18.55 17.70
C GLN A 64 -16.04 -19.93 18.35
N SER A 65 -16.71 -20.87 17.70
CA SER A 65 -17.07 -22.17 18.32
C SER A 65 -16.18 -23.35 17.93
N ASN A 66 -14.85 -23.19 17.86
CA ASN A 66 -13.92 -24.32 17.80
C ASN A 66 -12.70 -24.14 18.73
N GLY A 67 -12.94 -23.80 19.99
CA GLY A 67 -11.97 -23.90 21.08
C GLY A 67 -12.58 -24.75 22.21
N PRO A 68 -11.77 -25.47 23.04
CA PRO A 68 -12.28 -26.42 24.03
C PRO A 68 -13.17 -25.72 25.05
N ALA A 69 -14.32 -26.36 25.28
CA ALA A 69 -15.33 -25.93 26.22
C ALA A 69 -14.78 -25.78 27.65
N TYR A 70 -14.86 -24.57 28.20
CA TYR A 70 -14.96 -24.36 29.62
C TYR A 70 -16.38 -23.94 29.95
N ALA A 71 -17.11 -24.90 30.55
CA ALA A 71 -18.35 -24.61 31.20
C ALA A 71 -18.07 -23.82 32.47
N ASP A 72 -18.59 -22.61 32.59
CA ASP A 72 -19.21 -22.15 33.81
C ASP A 72 -20.29 -21.11 33.51
N GLY A 73 -21.41 -21.38 34.08
CA GLY A 73 -22.65 -20.71 33.88
C GLY A 73 -22.74 -19.35 34.57
N SER A 74 -23.69 -18.62 34.05
CA SER A 74 -24.36 -17.50 34.70
C SER A 74 -23.49 -16.30 35.02
N ASN A 75 -23.63 -15.25 34.23
CA ASN A 75 -24.00 -13.94 34.77
C ASN A 75 -24.22 -12.96 33.65
N LEU A 76 -25.46 -12.77 33.29
CA LEU A 76 -25.93 -11.55 32.62
C LEU A 76 -25.67 -10.36 33.55
N TYR A 77 -24.50 -9.74 33.46
CA TYR A 77 -24.22 -8.53 34.21
C TYR A 77 -24.86 -7.34 33.46
N GLU A 78 -25.91 -6.78 34.05
CA GLU A 78 -26.35 -5.44 33.73
C GLU A 78 -25.24 -4.45 34.10
N ARG A 79 -24.60 -3.82 33.16
CA ARG A 79 -23.62 -2.76 33.41
C ARG A 79 -24.31 -1.42 33.58
N LEU A 80 -24.04 -0.79 34.74
CA LEU A 80 -24.42 0.60 34.99
C LEU A 80 -23.36 1.50 34.35
N CYS A 81 -23.79 2.42 33.48
CA CYS A 81 -22.86 3.38 32.89
C CYS A 81 -22.44 4.44 33.92
N PRO A 82 -21.14 4.60 34.21
CA PRO A 82 -20.68 5.59 35.19
C PRO A 82 -20.91 7.04 34.73
N HIS A 83 -21.16 7.28 33.44
CA HIS A 83 -21.34 8.60 32.90
C HIS A 83 -22.80 9.07 32.79
N CYS A 84 -23.74 8.16 32.53
CA CYS A 84 -25.16 8.53 32.39
C CYS A 84 -26.10 7.80 33.32
N GLY A 85 -25.60 6.88 34.18
CA GLY A 85 -26.39 6.15 35.16
C GLY A 85 -27.42 5.18 34.61
N LYS A 86 -27.46 4.94 33.28
CA LYS A 86 -28.38 3.99 32.66
C LYS A 86 -27.81 2.59 32.65
N ARG A 87 -28.66 1.60 32.89
CA ARG A 87 -28.29 0.16 32.83
C ARG A 87 -28.43 -0.32 31.39
N ALA A 88 -27.40 -0.98 30.86
CA ALA A 88 -27.42 -1.62 29.56
C ALA A 88 -27.19 -3.12 29.71
N LYS A 89 -27.98 -3.91 28.99
CA LYS A 89 -27.72 -5.33 28.76
C LYS A 89 -26.64 -5.41 27.72
N ALA A 90 -25.40 -5.32 28.12
CA ALA A 90 -24.27 -5.42 27.19
C ALA A 90 -23.31 -6.47 27.71
N THR A 91 -23.12 -7.48 26.96
CA THR A 91 -22.18 -8.54 27.25
C THR A 91 -20.74 -8.08 27.07
N ASP A 92 -20.38 -7.36 26.01
CA ASP A 92 -19.00 -6.97 25.73
C ASP A 92 -18.85 -5.57 25.08
N ALA A 93 -19.87 -4.72 25.16
CA ALA A 93 -19.79 -3.36 24.60
C ALA A 93 -18.73 -2.52 25.32
N LEU A 94 -17.80 -1.96 24.57
CA LEU A 94 -16.79 -1.03 25.08
C LEU A 94 -17.38 0.35 25.39
N PHE A 95 -18.50 0.71 24.75
CA PHE A 95 -19.16 2.00 24.87
C PHE A 95 -20.61 1.88 25.33
N CYS A 96 -21.08 2.87 26.09
CA CYS A 96 -22.45 2.93 26.54
C CYS A 96 -23.42 3.21 25.36
N PRO A 97 -24.45 2.37 25.13
CA PRO A 97 -25.37 2.56 24.03
C PRO A 97 -26.28 3.79 24.19
N TYR A 98 -26.33 4.38 25.39
CA TYR A 98 -27.19 5.55 25.67
C TYR A 98 -26.45 6.89 25.60
N CYS A 99 -25.16 6.94 25.93
CA CYS A 99 -24.40 8.18 25.94
C CYS A 99 -23.13 8.17 25.08
N GLY A 100 -22.80 7.03 24.45
CA GLY A 100 -21.63 6.88 23.57
C GLY A 100 -20.27 6.96 24.26
N LYS A 101 -20.24 7.07 25.61
CA LYS A 101 -18.98 7.11 26.35
C LYS A 101 -18.49 5.71 26.70
N GLU A 102 -17.17 5.55 26.72
CA GLU A 102 -16.51 4.29 27.04
C GLU A 102 -16.78 3.84 28.49
N TYR A 103 -17.02 2.56 28.67
CA TYR A 103 -17.05 1.96 30.01
C TYR A 103 -15.62 1.86 30.51
N ALA A 104 -15.36 2.30 31.75
CA ALA A 104 -14.06 2.13 32.38
C ALA A 104 -13.59 0.67 32.31
N SER A 105 -12.35 0.47 31.83
CA SER A 105 -11.72 -0.84 31.66
C SER A 105 -11.78 -1.66 32.91
N ARG A 106 -12.09 -2.96 32.80
CA ARG A 106 -12.02 -3.90 33.94
C ARG A 106 -10.59 -3.97 34.47
N PRO A 107 -10.37 -4.03 35.81
CA PRO A 107 -9.08 -4.42 36.34
C PRO A 107 -8.82 -5.88 35.97
N HIS A 108 -7.80 -6.12 35.16
CA HIS A 108 -7.35 -7.46 34.78
C HIS A 108 -6.87 -8.23 36.02
N GLN A 109 -7.47 -9.38 36.31
CA GLN A 109 -6.88 -10.38 37.19
C GLN A 109 -5.78 -11.13 36.42
N HIS A 110 -4.65 -11.23 37.07
CA HIS A 110 -3.42 -11.87 36.61
C HIS A 110 -3.60 -13.27 36.02
N LYS A 111 -3.07 -13.57 34.85
CA LYS A 111 -1.87 -14.42 34.67
C LYS A 111 -1.56 -14.61 33.19
N GLU A 112 -0.30 -14.48 32.98
CA GLU A 112 0.61 -14.83 31.90
C GLU A 112 1.17 -13.62 31.15
N GLN A 113 2.47 -13.45 31.33
CA GLN A 113 3.31 -12.44 30.74
C GLN A 113 3.08 -12.44 29.21
N SER A 114 2.28 -11.51 28.77
CA SER A 114 2.23 -11.09 27.39
C SER A 114 3.17 -9.89 27.22
N ILE A 115 3.85 -9.86 26.12
CA ILE A 115 4.91 -8.95 25.66
C ILE A 115 4.46 -7.47 25.63
N PHE A 116 3.33 -7.09 26.27
CA PHE A 116 2.70 -5.77 26.18
C PHE A 116 2.53 -5.05 27.53
N ASP A 117 3.38 -5.35 28.53
CA ASP A 117 3.36 -4.61 29.78
C ASP A 117 4.33 -3.42 29.70
N GLU A 118 3.80 -2.24 29.35
CA GLU A 118 4.31 -0.94 29.79
C GLU A 118 3.16 0.06 30.03
N PRO A 119 3.32 1.04 30.96
CA PRO A 119 2.23 1.63 31.70
C PRO A 119 1.51 2.78 31.00
N ASP A 120 0.21 2.70 31.09
CA ASP A 120 -0.81 3.74 31.21
C ASP A 120 -0.38 5.21 30.92
N GLN A 121 -0.81 5.68 29.72
CA GLN A 121 -1.17 7.08 29.53
C GLN A 121 -2.42 7.17 28.63
N THR A 122 -3.56 7.30 29.27
CA THR A 122 -4.86 7.54 28.68
C THR A 122 -4.92 8.90 27.98
N GLY A 123 -5.13 8.89 26.66
CA GLY A 123 -5.46 10.07 25.87
C GLY A 123 -5.85 9.70 24.43
N PRO A 124 -6.65 10.50 23.73
CA PRO A 124 -7.21 10.18 22.40
C PRO A 124 -6.18 10.11 21.26
N ASN A 125 -4.89 10.04 21.56
CA ASN A 125 -3.77 10.05 20.60
C ASN A 125 -3.08 8.68 20.40
N VAL A 126 -3.67 7.59 20.86
CA VAL A 126 -2.98 6.27 20.89
C VAL A 126 -2.70 5.73 19.49
N VAL A 127 -3.55 6.00 18.52
CA VAL A 127 -3.36 5.47 17.15
C VAL A 127 -2.35 6.28 16.35
N PHE A 128 -2.33 7.60 16.50
CA PHE A 128 -1.29 8.44 15.90
C PHE A 128 0.09 8.21 16.55
N ARG A 129 0.12 7.83 17.83
CA ARG A 129 1.35 7.54 18.56
C ARG A 129 2.02 6.26 18.08
N GLY A 130 1.27 5.20 17.75
CA GLY A 130 1.81 3.96 17.17
C GLY A 130 2.46 4.15 15.79
N MET A 131 2.05 5.17 15.02
CA MET A 131 2.65 5.49 13.73
C MET A 131 4.02 6.17 13.88
N PHE A 132 4.28 6.84 15.01
CA PHE A 132 5.53 7.54 15.36
C PHE A 132 6.24 6.96 16.58
N ASP A 133 5.77 5.81 17.09
CA ASP A 133 6.42 5.13 18.20
C ASP A 133 7.83 4.69 17.77
N LYS A 134 8.82 5.03 18.60
CA LYS A 134 10.23 4.67 18.36
C LYS A 134 10.46 3.17 18.31
N ASP A 135 9.52 2.38 18.87
CA ASP A 135 9.62 0.93 18.96
C ASP A 135 8.72 0.17 17.97
N SER A 136 8.09 0.90 17.04
CA SER A 136 7.30 0.31 15.96
C SER A 136 7.57 0.95 14.60
N TYR A 137 7.31 0.21 13.54
CA TYR A 137 7.34 0.69 12.15
C TYR A 137 5.93 0.60 11.57
N GLY A 138 5.21 1.73 11.60
CA GLY A 138 3.83 1.79 11.12
C GLY A 138 2.88 0.86 11.87
N GLY A 139 3.05 0.78 13.20
CA GLY A 139 2.24 -0.05 14.10
C GLY A 139 2.72 -1.50 14.24
N ILE A 140 3.80 -1.91 13.56
CA ILE A 140 4.38 -3.25 13.71
C ILE A 140 5.58 -3.18 14.65
N PRO A 141 5.60 -3.95 15.75
CA PRO A 141 6.69 -3.95 16.71
C PRO A 141 8.02 -4.36 16.06
N LYS A 142 9.14 -3.78 16.51
CA LYS A 142 10.49 -4.12 16.06
C LYS A 142 10.83 -5.60 16.29
N SER A 143 10.29 -6.19 17.36
CA SER A 143 10.48 -7.59 17.72
C SER A 143 9.68 -8.58 16.88
N ALA A 144 8.68 -8.12 16.13
CA ALA A 144 7.88 -8.97 15.25
C ALA A 144 8.75 -9.58 14.14
N GLU A 145 8.28 -10.67 13.54
CA GLU A 145 9.00 -11.37 12.48
C GLU A 145 8.21 -11.39 11.16
N ILE A 146 8.90 -11.13 10.07
CA ILE A 146 8.41 -11.31 8.71
C ILE A 146 9.22 -12.43 8.06
N GLU A 147 8.61 -13.61 7.86
CA GLU A 147 9.25 -14.80 7.28
C GLU A 147 10.56 -15.25 7.97
N GLY A 148 10.56 -15.17 9.30
CA GLY A 148 11.72 -15.57 10.09
C GLY A 148 12.86 -14.55 10.14
N VAL A 149 12.55 -13.29 9.79
CA VAL A 149 13.47 -12.15 9.92
C VAL A 149 12.84 -11.11 10.82
N LYS A 150 13.57 -10.59 11.81
CA LYS A 150 13.07 -9.54 12.70
C LYS A 150 12.76 -8.27 11.92
N VAL A 151 11.64 -7.64 12.23
CA VAL A 151 11.20 -6.38 11.62
C VAL A 151 12.27 -5.30 11.74
N GLU A 152 12.98 -5.24 12.87
CA GLU A 152 14.07 -4.30 13.07
C GLU A 152 15.18 -4.44 12.01
N GLN A 153 15.58 -5.67 11.67
CA GLN A 153 16.60 -5.96 10.68
C GLN A 153 16.16 -5.56 9.27
N VAL A 154 14.90 -5.89 8.93
CA VAL A 154 14.30 -5.48 7.66
C VAL A 154 14.21 -3.95 7.58
N ALA A 155 13.88 -3.29 8.68
CA ALA A 155 13.77 -1.84 8.74
C ALA A 155 15.13 -1.15 8.58
N LYS A 156 16.21 -1.68 9.19
CA LYS A 156 17.59 -1.20 8.98
C LYS A 156 17.99 -1.29 7.51
N PHE A 157 17.66 -2.41 6.85
CA PHE A 157 17.89 -2.56 5.42
C PHE A 157 17.07 -1.59 4.56
N VAL A 158 15.77 -1.42 4.83
CA VAL A 158 14.89 -0.54 4.04
C VAL A 158 15.22 0.95 4.26
N GLY A 159 15.74 1.30 5.44
CA GLY A 159 16.16 2.66 5.80
C GLY A 159 14.99 3.61 6.05
N SER A 160 15.11 4.86 5.63
CA SER A 160 14.17 5.95 5.95
C SER A 160 12.70 5.69 5.57
N ASN A 161 12.44 4.76 4.67
CA ASN A 161 11.08 4.40 4.25
C ASN A 161 10.52 3.15 4.96
N ALA A 162 11.15 2.69 6.06
CA ALA A 162 10.74 1.50 6.78
C ALA A 162 9.27 1.60 7.26
N HIS A 163 8.85 2.75 7.78
CA HIS A 163 7.48 2.99 8.24
C HIS A 163 6.41 2.76 7.14
N ARG A 164 6.78 2.93 5.86
CA ARG A 164 5.88 2.70 4.71
C ARG A 164 5.92 1.24 4.23
N TYR A 165 7.12 0.63 4.19
CA TYR A 165 7.28 -0.70 3.60
C TYR A 165 7.01 -1.84 4.57
N ILE A 166 7.35 -1.70 5.85
CA ILE A 166 7.16 -2.77 6.84
C ILE A 166 5.69 -3.21 6.94
N PRO A 167 4.70 -2.30 7.10
CA PRO A 167 3.30 -2.69 7.14
C PRO A 167 2.84 -3.38 5.85
N ARG A 168 3.30 -2.87 4.69
CA ARG A 168 3.00 -3.49 3.39
C ARG A 168 3.56 -4.90 3.28
N PHE A 169 4.81 -5.11 3.70
CA PHE A 169 5.46 -6.43 3.66
C PHE A 169 4.75 -7.45 4.54
N ALA A 170 4.28 -7.04 5.72
CA ALA A 170 3.53 -7.90 6.62
C ALA A 170 2.17 -8.30 6.03
N VAL A 171 1.40 -7.33 5.50
CA VAL A 171 0.06 -7.58 4.94
C VAL A 171 0.11 -8.36 3.63
N MET A 172 1.12 -8.16 2.79
CA MET A 172 1.24 -8.84 1.48
C MET A 172 1.24 -10.36 1.58
N LYS A 173 1.76 -10.93 2.68
CA LYS A 173 1.75 -12.37 2.88
C LYS A 173 0.35 -12.89 3.22
N GLN A 174 -0.39 -12.16 4.05
CA GLN A 174 -1.69 -12.60 4.56
C GLN A 174 -2.81 -12.47 3.53
N SER A 175 -2.81 -11.36 2.75
CA SER A 175 -3.94 -11.03 1.89
C SER A 175 -3.71 -11.27 0.40
N ASN A 176 -2.50 -11.68 -0.02
CA ASN A 176 -2.08 -11.77 -1.43
C ASN A 176 -2.41 -10.48 -2.25
N ARG A 177 -2.66 -9.37 -1.58
CA ARG A 177 -2.97 -8.08 -2.20
C ARG A 177 -1.69 -7.39 -2.63
N ARG A 178 -1.62 -7.04 -3.90
CA ARG A 178 -0.52 -6.25 -4.46
C ARG A 178 -0.87 -4.77 -4.34
N SER A 179 0.01 -3.99 -3.71
CA SER A 179 -0.12 -2.54 -3.66
C SER A 179 0.32 -1.91 -4.97
N TRP A 180 -0.31 -0.79 -5.36
CA TRP A 180 0.14 0.00 -6.49
C TRP A 180 1.28 0.93 -6.09
N ASN A 181 2.36 0.93 -6.88
CA ASN A 181 3.51 1.80 -6.65
C ASN A 181 3.68 2.79 -7.80
N TRP A 182 3.24 4.04 -7.58
CA TRP A 182 3.30 5.09 -8.59
C TRP A 182 4.72 5.45 -9.04
N ALA A 183 5.70 5.45 -8.12
CA ALA A 183 7.09 5.74 -8.46
C ALA A 183 7.68 4.67 -9.39
N ALA A 184 7.38 3.41 -9.11
CA ALA A 184 7.79 2.28 -9.94
C ALA A 184 7.02 2.22 -11.27
N PHE A 185 5.77 2.70 -11.31
CA PHE A 185 5.00 2.83 -12.55
C PHE A 185 5.59 3.92 -13.46
N LEU A 186 5.86 5.11 -12.93
CA LEU A 186 6.37 6.23 -13.73
C LEU A 186 7.81 6.00 -14.19
N PHE A 187 8.66 5.46 -13.31
CA PHE A 187 10.10 5.33 -13.52
C PHE A 187 10.62 3.94 -13.10
N PRO A 188 10.26 2.84 -13.81
CA PRO A 188 10.59 1.47 -13.39
C PRO A 188 12.08 1.22 -13.18
N SER A 189 12.90 1.53 -14.17
CA SER A 189 14.36 1.34 -14.11
C SER A 189 14.99 2.17 -12.99
N VAL A 190 14.63 3.44 -12.89
CA VAL A 190 15.15 4.39 -11.90
C VAL A 190 14.78 3.95 -10.48
N TRP A 191 13.53 3.52 -10.28
CA TRP A 191 13.05 3.02 -9.00
C TRP A 191 13.78 1.74 -8.57
N CYS A 192 13.94 0.78 -9.48
CA CYS A 192 14.68 -0.46 -9.19
C CYS A 192 16.15 -0.18 -8.89
N MET A 193 16.81 0.68 -9.66
CA MET A 193 18.22 1.04 -9.45
C MET A 193 18.42 1.79 -8.15
N SER A 194 17.50 2.70 -7.78
CA SER A 194 17.55 3.40 -6.50
C SER A 194 17.44 2.47 -5.29
N ARG A 195 16.78 1.31 -5.43
CA ARG A 195 16.63 0.26 -4.42
C ARG A 195 17.69 -0.84 -4.50
N LYS A 196 18.74 -0.62 -5.29
CA LYS A 196 19.85 -1.58 -5.51
C LYS A 196 19.42 -2.91 -6.10
N MET A 197 18.23 -2.97 -6.71
CA MET A 197 17.74 -4.11 -7.48
C MET A 197 18.32 -4.06 -8.90
N TYR A 198 19.65 -4.18 -9.01
CA TYR A 198 20.40 -3.88 -10.23
C TYR A 198 19.96 -4.72 -11.42
N VAL A 199 19.81 -6.03 -11.26
CA VAL A 199 19.41 -6.92 -12.36
C VAL A 199 18.06 -6.49 -12.95
N THR A 200 17.06 -6.27 -12.11
CA THR A 200 15.73 -5.83 -12.53
C THR A 200 15.78 -4.41 -13.11
N GLY A 201 16.57 -3.52 -12.50
CA GLY A 201 16.74 -2.15 -12.97
C GLY A 201 17.38 -2.06 -14.35
N ILE A 202 18.45 -2.84 -14.60
CA ILE A 202 19.12 -2.92 -15.90
C ILE A 202 18.19 -3.52 -16.95
N MET A 203 17.44 -4.58 -16.62
CA MET A 203 16.46 -5.18 -17.52
C MET A 203 15.43 -4.15 -18.00
N TYR A 204 14.83 -3.39 -17.07
CA TYR A 204 13.90 -2.31 -17.45
C TYR A 204 14.59 -1.19 -18.23
N PHE A 205 15.83 -0.85 -17.88
CA PHE A 205 16.59 0.17 -18.58
C PHE A 205 16.81 -0.19 -20.05
N ILE A 206 17.29 -1.42 -20.33
CA ILE A 206 17.50 -1.91 -21.71
C ILE A 206 16.17 -1.97 -22.46
N LEU A 207 15.10 -2.45 -21.81
CA LEU A 207 13.78 -2.53 -22.41
C LEU A 207 13.25 -1.15 -22.84
N PHE A 208 13.37 -0.13 -21.99
CA PHE A 208 12.93 1.22 -22.30
C PHE A 208 13.85 1.92 -23.28
N LEU A 209 15.15 1.60 -23.29
CA LEU A 209 16.07 2.07 -24.32
C LEU A 209 15.65 1.53 -25.70
N ALA A 210 15.43 0.23 -25.81
CA ALA A 210 14.94 -0.40 -27.04
C ALA A 210 13.59 0.19 -27.49
N ALA A 211 12.66 0.37 -26.54
CA ALA A 211 11.38 1.02 -26.81
C ALA A 211 11.56 2.44 -27.36
N SER A 212 12.49 3.22 -26.81
CA SER A 212 12.78 4.59 -27.27
C SER A 212 13.39 4.59 -28.69
N LEU A 213 14.25 3.63 -29.00
CA LEU A 213 14.82 3.52 -30.34
C LEU A 213 13.76 3.14 -31.39
N CYS A 214 12.69 2.45 -31.03
CA CYS A 214 11.57 2.18 -31.93
C CYS A 214 10.85 3.45 -32.42
N PHE A 215 10.94 4.58 -31.69
CA PHE A 215 10.36 5.85 -32.13
C PHE A 215 11.23 6.60 -33.16
N VAL A 216 12.54 6.29 -33.23
CA VAL A 216 13.50 7.05 -34.04
C VAL A 216 13.10 7.12 -35.53
N PRO A 217 12.73 6.02 -36.21
CA PRO A 217 12.38 6.08 -37.62
C PRO A 217 11.19 7.01 -37.91
N PHE A 218 10.17 6.97 -37.05
CA PHE A 218 9.02 7.86 -37.16
C PHE A 218 9.39 9.31 -36.89
N MET A 219 10.17 9.57 -35.85
CA MET A 219 10.59 10.91 -35.46
C MET A 219 11.56 11.53 -36.48
N SER A 220 12.43 10.75 -37.12
CA SER A 220 13.34 11.25 -38.14
C SER A 220 12.58 11.73 -39.38
N VAL A 221 11.57 10.99 -39.82
CA VAL A 221 10.70 11.47 -40.92
C VAL A 221 9.89 12.67 -40.51
N LEU A 222 9.29 12.66 -39.31
CA LEU A 222 8.53 13.80 -38.80
C LEU A 222 9.38 15.08 -38.73
N SER A 223 10.63 14.98 -38.30
CA SER A 223 11.55 16.13 -38.20
C SER A 223 11.81 16.81 -39.53
N THR A 224 11.80 16.08 -40.64
CA THR A 224 11.98 16.70 -41.99
C THR A 224 10.82 17.62 -42.37
N PHE A 225 9.63 17.36 -41.88
CA PHE A 225 8.44 18.19 -42.13
C PHE A 225 8.27 19.31 -41.11
N THR A 226 8.86 19.17 -39.92
CA THR A 226 8.70 20.15 -38.85
C THR A 226 9.88 21.12 -38.72
N ALA A 227 10.97 20.92 -39.48
CA ALA A 227 12.19 21.73 -39.37
C ALA A 227 11.96 23.23 -39.59
N ASP A 228 11.10 23.61 -40.52
CA ASP A 228 10.83 25.00 -40.87
C ASP A 228 9.48 25.51 -40.33
N MET A 229 8.89 24.82 -39.41
CA MET A 229 7.61 25.26 -38.83
C MET A 229 7.74 26.54 -38.00
N PRO A 230 6.86 27.55 -38.23
CA PRO A 230 6.85 28.76 -37.41
C PRO A 230 6.50 28.46 -35.97
N GLN A 231 6.90 29.34 -35.05
CA GLN A 231 6.47 29.23 -33.64
C GLN A 231 4.97 29.47 -33.55
N MET A 232 4.28 28.49 -33.00
CA MET A 232 2.83 28.48 -32.75
C MET A 232 2.49 27.96 -31.38
N ASN A 233 1.25 28.13 -30.96
CA ASN A 233 0.82 27.57 -29.67
C ASN A 233 0.75 26.03 -29.70
N TYR A 234 0.73 25.40 -28.53
CA TYR A 234 0.79 23.95 -28.42
C TYR A 234 -0.35 23.21 -29.15
N MET A 235 -1.56 23.77 -29.14
CA MET A 235 -2.72 23.11 -29.78
C MET A 235 -2.63 23.17 -31.30
N ASP A 236 -2.19 24.31 -31.86
CA ASP A 236 -2.00 24.46 -33.31
C ASP A 236 -0.85 23.56 -33.76
N TYR A 237 0.24 23.50 -33.01
CA TYR A 237 1.36 22.60 -33.30
C TYR A 237 0.92 21.11 -33.29
N ALA A 238 0.14 20.69 -32.34
CA ALA A 238 -0.39 19.31 -32.28
C ALA A 238 -1.31 19.00 -33.49
N ASN A 239 -2.18 19.93 -33.85
CA ASN A 239 -3.06 19.79 -35.03
C ASN A 239 -2.27 19.73 -36.33
N GLU A 240 -1.23 20.54 -36.45
CA GLU A 240 -0.36 20.56 -37.66
C GLU A 240 0.39 19.23 -37.77
N ILE A 241 0.95 18.68 -36.70
CA ILE A 241 1.55 17.33 -36.71
C ILE A 241 0.56 16.28 -37.22
N VAL A 242 -0.68 16.28 -36.73
CA VAL A 242 -1.70 15.33 -37.19
C VAL A 242 -1.97 15.51 -38.70
N THR A 243 -2.00 16.75 -39.19
CA THR A 243 -2.20 17.07 -40.61
C THR A 243 -1.02 16.57 -41.46
N ILE A 244 0.22 16.86 -41.03
CA ILE A 244 1.44 16.39 -41.70
C ILE A 244 1.45 14.85 -41.82
N VAL A 245 1.19 14.14 -40.73
CA VAL A 245 1.17 12.67 -40.71
C VAL A 245 0.10 12.13 -41.66
N ARG A 246 -1.09 12.73 -41.66
CA ARG A 246 -2.19 12.31 -42.53
C ARG A 246 -1.90 12.55 -44.01
N GLU A 247 -1.38 13.70 -44.36
CA GLU A 247 -1.12 14.09 -45.75
C GLU A 247 0.12 13.40 -46.33
N ASN A 248 1.12 13.13 -45.49
CA ASN A 248 2.38 12.51 -45.90
C ASN A 248 2.51 11.04 -45.41
N PHE A 249 1.40 10.35 -45.25
CA PHE A 249 1.37 8.98 -44.70
C PHE A 249 2.33 8.02 -45.43
N SER A 250 2.44 8.14 -46.77
CA SER A 250 3.33 7.31 -47.61
C SER A 250 4.81 7.55 -47.31
N ALA A 251 5.20 8.77 -46.92
CA ALA A 251 6.59 9.12 -46.60
C ALA A 251 7.05 8.42 -45.29
N PHE A 252 6.17 8.23 -44.35
CA PHE A 252 6.49 7.51 -43.10
C PHE A 252 6.69 6.00 -43.32
N GLY A 253 5.93 5.43 -44.25
CA GLY A 253 5.94 4.00 -44.54
C GLY A 253 5.36 3.15 -43.39
N TRP A 254 4.81 1.98 -43.73
CA TRP A 254 4.22 1.09 -42.75
C TRP A 254 5.18 0.59 -41.63
N PRO A 255 6.51 0.37 -41.90
CA PRO A 255 7.43 -0.09 -40.85
C PRO A 255 7.59 0.93 -39.74
N SER A 256 7.60 2.25 -40.03
CA SER A 256 7.71 3.28 -39.00
C SER A 256 6.50 3.29 -38.06
N PHE A 257 5.29 3.11 -38.61
CA PHE A 257 4.09 2.97 -37.77
C PHE A 257 4.07 1.68 -36.96
N ALA A 258 4.54 0.56 -37.53
CA ALA A 258 4.67 -0.69 -36.81
C ALA A 258 5.64 -0.57 -35.62
N LEU A 259 6.82 0.03 -35.85
CA LEU A 259 7.79 0.29 -34.78
C LEU A 259 7.26 1.27 -33.75
N LEU A 260 6.56 2.32 -34.14
CA LEU A 260 5.88 3.24 -33.23
C LEU A 260 4.91 2.49 -32.32
N GLY A 261 4.07 1.60 -32.87
CA GLY A 261 3.14 0.76 -32.12
C GLY A 261 3.85 -0.17 -31.15
N VAL A 262 4.90 -0.85 -31.59
CA VAL A 262 5.74 -1.72 -30.73
C VAL A 262 6.38 -0.90 -29.61
N GLY A 263 6.96 0.26 -29.93
CA GLY A 263 7.55 1.18 -28.95
C GLY A 263 6.56 1.62 -27.89
N LEU A 264 5.32 1.96 -28.27
CA LEU A 264 4.25 2.33 -27.34
C LEU A 264 3.89 1.18 -26.39
N VAL A 265 3.74 -0.02 -26.93
CA VAL A 265 3.45 -1.22 -26.09
C VAL A 265 4.59 -1.45 -25.10
N LEU A 266 5.85 -1.40 -25.57
CA LEU A 266 7.03 -1.58 -24.70
C LEU A 266 7.20 -0.44 -23.69
N GLN A 267 6.66 0.74 -23.94
CA GLN A 267 6.67 1.86 -22.99
C GLN A 267 5.58 1.72 -21.92
N VAL A 268 4.40 1.23 -22.26
CA VAL A 268 3.23 1.24 -21.36
C VAL A 268 3.11 -0.05 -20.55
N VAL A 269 3.17 -1.21 -21.21
CA VAL A 269 2.90 -2.50 -20.57
C VAL A 269 3.88 -2.81 -19.43
N PRO A 270 5.22 -2.65 -19.60
CA PRO A 270 6.16 -2.91 -18.51
C PRO A 270 6.00 -1.93 -17.33
N ARG A 271 5.57 -0.68 -17.57
CA ARG A 271 5.26 0.27 -16.50
C ARG A 271 4.10 -0.21 -15.64
N ILE A 272 3.01 -0.68 -16.28
CA ILE A 272 1.85 -1.23 -15.56
C ILE A 272 2.26 -2.47 -14.76
N ILE A 273 3.03 -3.37 -15.34
CA ILE A 273 3.53 -4.56 -14.65
C ILE A 273 4.38 -4.17 -13.45
N CYS A 274 5.35 -3.28 -13.64
CA CYS A 274 6.21 -2.80 -12.57
C CYS A 274 5.40 -2.11 -11.46
N GLY A 275 4.48 -1.20 -11.80
CA GLY A 275 3.62 -0.53 -10.83
C GLY A 275 2.82 -1.47 -9.95
N LYS A 276 2.39 -2.62 -10.49
CA LYS A 276 1.65 -3.66 -9.74
C LYS A 276 2.54 -4.62 -8.96
N THR A 277 3.77 -4.85 -9.39
CA THR A 277 4.63 -5.91 -8.83
C THR A 277 5.82 -5.39 -8.04
N ALA A 278 6.14 -4.11 -8.13
CA ALA A 278 7.35 -3.52 -7.55
C ALA A 278 7.50 -3.78 -6.05
N ASP A 279 6.46 -3.49 -5.26
CA ASP A 279 6.53 -3.66 -3.81
C ASP A 279 6.68 -5.15 -3.42
N TRP A 280 6.04 -6.06 -4.18
CA TRP A 280 6.18 -7.50 -3.99
C TRP A 280 7.60 -7.97 -4.31
N THR A 281 8.14 -7.54 -5.44
CA THR A 281 9.51 -7.89 -5.88
C THR A 281 10.54 -7.32 -4.90
N TYR A 282 10.34 -6.07 -4.45
CA TYR A 282 11.22 -5.44 -3.47
C TYR A 282 11.18 -6.14 -2.12
N ARG A 283 9.99 -6.59 -1.66
CA ARG A 283 9.85 -7.40 -0.45
C ARG A 283 10.70 -8.67 -0.53
N GLY A 284 10.56 -9.44 -1.62
CA GLY A 284 11.35 -10.66 -1.81
C GLY A 284 12.85 -10.39 -1.84
N PHE A 285 13.27 -9.35 -2.56
CA PHE A 285 14.67 -8.92 -2.62
C PHE A 285 15.21 -8.53 -1.24
N ALA A 286 14.48 -7.69 -0.49
CA ALA A 286 14.90 -7.21 0.82
C ALA A 286 15.03 -8.36 1.82
N LEU A 287 14.00 -9.21 1.93
CA LEU A 287 14.03 -10.36 2.85
C LEU A 287 15.15 -11.34 2.53
N ASN A 288 15.39 -11.64 1.25
CA ASN A 288 16.48 -12.54 0.85
C ASN A 288 17.85 -11.92 1.17
N LYS A 289 18.06 -10.64 0.88
CA LYS A 289 19.31 -9.94 1.20
C LYS A 289 19.57 -9.89 2.70
N VAL A 290 18.56 -9.55 3.49
CA VAL A 290 18.66 -9.52 4.96
C VAL A 290 19.02 -10.91 5.49
N LYS A 291 18.35 -11.98 5.02
CA LYS A 291 18.68 -13.37 5.39
C LYS A 291 20.13 -13.76 5.02
N THR A 292 20.60 -13.34 3.85
CA THR A 292 21.98 -13.61 3.43
C THR A 292 22.98 -12.94 4.38
N ILE A 293 22.78 -11.65 4.70
CA ILE A 293 23.69 -10.89 5.57
C ILE A 293 23.70 -11.45 7.01
N ILE A 294 22.52 -11.78 7.56
CA ILE A 294 22.44 -12.32 8.93
C ILE A 294 23.11 -13.67 9.07
N ASN A 295 23.08 -14.50 8.02
CA ASN A 295 23.65 -15.84 8.03
C ASN A 295 25.09 -15.88 7.51
N ASP A 296 25.67 -14.75 7.16
CA ASP A 296 27.04 -14.68 6.67
C ASP A 296 28.03 -14.60 7.87
N PRO A 297 28.87 -15.63 8.07
CA PRO A 297 29.82 -15.65 9.18
C PRO A 297 30.98 -14.66 9.01
N GLU A 298 31.17 -14.07 7.83
CA GLU A 298 32.22 -13.08 7.56
C GLU A 298 31.80 -11.64 7.91
N VAL A 299 30.53 -11.42 8.29
CA VAL A 299 30.01 -10.10 8.65
C VAL A 299 30.22 -9.85 10.14
N ASP A 300 31.10 -8.92 10.46
CA ASP A 300 31.41 -8.54 11.86
C ASP A 300 30.28 -7.69 12.48
N ASP A 301 29.76 -6.69 11.74
CA ASP A 301 28.63 -5.84 12.16
C ASP A 301 27.47 -5.98 11.18
N VAL A 302 26.51 -6.82 11.57
CA VAL A 302 25.28 -7.08 10.79
C VAL A 302 24.46 -5.81 10.60
N ASP A 303 24.41 -4.92 11.58
CA ASP A 303 23.60 -3.72 11.52
C ASP A 303 24.17 -2.69 10.54
N GLU A 304 25.49 -2.51 10.55
CA GLU A 304 26.16 -1.62 9.60
C GLU A 304 26.04 -2.17 8.17
N GLU A 305 26.24 -3.46 7.99
CA GLU A 305 26.12 -4.10 6.67
C GLU A 305 24.68 -4.03 6.12
N LEU A 306 23.65 -4.22 6.97
CA LEU A 306 22.26 -4.05 6.56
C LEU A 306 21.97 -2.61 6.10
N MET A 307 22.45 -1.61 6.80
CA MET A 307 22.27 -0.21 6.42
C MET A 307 23.05 0.12 5.14
N HIS A 308 24.26 -0.43 4.98
CA HIS A 308 25.07 -0.23 3.79
C HIS A 308 24.49 -0.96 2.57
N ALA A 309 24.08 -2.21 2.70
CA ALA A 309 23.50 -3.00 1.62
C ALA A 309 22.11 -2.50 1.19
N GLY A 310 21.36 -1.97 2.13
CA GLY A 310 20.03 -1.42 1.91
C GLY A 310 20.03 0.05 1.50
N SER A 311 19.04 0.79 1.99
CA SER A 311 18.84 2.24 1.75
C SER A 311 18.62 2.63 0.27
N VAL A 312 18.48 3.92 0.01
CA VAL A 312 18.25 4.46 -1.35
C VAL A 312 19.54 5.03 -1.91
N ASN A 313 19.93 4.59 -3.08
CA ASN A 313 21.08 5.14 -3.81
C ASN A 313 20.61 6.29 -4.72
N ILE A 314 20.66 7.54 -4.22
CA ILE A 314 20.24 8.74 -4.94
C ILE A 314 21.15 9.00 -6.15
N PHE A 315 22.45 8.75 -6.03
CA PHE A 315 23.39 8.97 -7.11
C PHE A 315 23.08 8.08 -8.32
N LEU A 316 22.89 6.80 -8.08
CA LEU A 316 22.53 5.85 -9.12
C LEU A 316 21.15 6.13 -9.71
N MET A 317 20.22 6.61 -8.88
CA MET A 317 18.90 7.06 -9.34
C MET A 317 19.04 8.18 -10.37
N LEU A 318 19.82 9.23 -10.07
CA LEU A 318 20.03 10.37 -10.96
C LEU A 318 20.74 9.97 -12.26
N ILE A 319 21.81 9.17 -12.17
CA ILE A 319 22.53 8.69 -13.36
C ILE A 319 21.59 7.88 -14.27
N THR A 320 20.83 6.96 -13.70
CA THR A 320 19.89 6.14 -14.48
C THR A 320 18.82 6.99 -15.14
N PHE A 321 18.29 7.98 -14.43
CA PHE A 321 17.31 8.92 -14.97
C PHE A 321 17.89 9.72 -16.15
N LEU A 322 19.07 10.33 -15.98
CA LEU A 322 19.72 11.09 -17.04
C LEU A 322 20.09 10.21 -18.24
N ALA A 323 20.65 9.03 -17.98
CA ALA A 323 20.99 8.09 -19.05
C ALA A 323 19.73 7.69 -19.86
N GLN A 324 18.61 7.44 -19.20
CA GLN A 324 17.35 7.09 -19.87
C GLN A 324 16.79 8.22 -20.74
N GLN A 325 17.04 9.49 -20.37
CA GLN A 325 16.58 10.64 -21.15
C GLN A 325 17.48 10.92 -22.37
N TYR A 326 18.81 10.85 -22.20
CA TYR A 326 19.72 11.33 -23.22
C TYR A 326 20.32 10.22 -24.09
N LEU A 327 20.50 9.01 -23.58
CA LEU A 327 21.16 7.93 -24.31
C LEU A 327 20.43 7.53 -25.62
N PRO A 328 19.09 7.48 -25.69
CA PRO A 328 18.39 7.19 -26.96
C PRO A 328 18.72 8.20 -28.05
N SER A 329 18.76 9.49 -27.71
CA SER A 329 19.08 10.55 -28.66
C SER A 329 20.53 10.46 -29.12
N ILE A 330 21.47 10.22 -28.22
CA ILE A 330 22.88 10.04 -28.55
C ILE A 330 23.06 8.84 -29.51
N ILE A 331 22.44 7.70 -29.18
CA ILE A 331 22.52 6.51 -30.05
C ILE A 331 21.90 6.80 -31.43
N ALA A 332 20.77 7.50 -31.46
CA ALA A 332 20.11 7.86 -32.72
C ALA A 332 21.02 8.67 -33.64
N THR A 333 21.84 9.60 -33.12
CA THR A 333 22.78 10.40 -33.94
C THR A 333 23.93 9.59 -34.57
N PHE A 334 24.20 8.37 -34.06
CA PHE A 334 25.21 7.49 -34.66
C PHE A 334 24.64 6.43 -35.61
N ILE A 335 23.32 6.20 -35.57
CA ILE A 335 22.67 5.17 -36.39
C ILE A 335 22.00 5.78 -37.61
N TRP A 336 21.57 7.04 -37.52
CA TRP A 336 20.84 7.78 -38.56
C TRP A 336 21.53 9.09 -38.93
#